data_1e24bf53702c34f504c85a4fa259961e
#
_entry.id   1e24bf53702c34f504c85a4fa259961e
#
_cell.length_a   1.000
_cell.length_b   1.000
_cell.length_c   1.000
_cell.angle_alpha   90.00
_cell.angle_beta   90.00
_cell.angle_gamma   90.00
#
_symmetry.space_group_name_H-M   'P 1'
#
loop_
_entity.id
_entity.type
_entity.pdbx_description
1 polymer ?
#
loop_
_entity_poly.entity_id
_entity_poly.type
_entity_poly.pdbx_seq_one_letter_code
_entity_poly.pdbx_strand_id
1 'polypeptide(L)'
;VEIMEVGLRDGLQNIKENLSVEDRVSIIHGLIESGIKNIQIASFVSPRRVPQMAQAETLVKRISNINGIEFSGLIFNQQGIERAMGCGLRKIETSISMSEIYSQKNLGMDVSSSLKQLEDIVKMAKKNSLNLRAGLQCVWGYEENGNSDQSNVLERLKQIIAMGVKRISLCDTRGMANPKNVASLLEWINNKFPDIDISIHFHNTNGLGLVNLFTALNHGIKEIDTSLGGIGGSPFIKNSKGNIATEDTVYLLDSLGYEMGIDIKTISKLSKFLEKKIGSSYFGGKIYKII
;
A
#
# COMPACT_ATOMS: atom_id res chain seq x y z
N VAL A 1 -1.12 5.58 15.87
CA VAL A 1 -0.57 5.07 14.61
C VAL A 1 -1.44 3.92 14.13
N GLU A 2 -1.69 3.85 12.83
CA GLU A 2 -2.53 2.81 12.22
C GLU A 2 -1.73 2.05 11.15
N ILE A 3 -1.91 0.74 11.12
CA ILE A 3 -1.34 -0.13 10.10
C ILE A 3 -2.41 -0.45 9.06
N MET A 4 -2.10 -0.23 7.79
CA MET A 4 -2.81 -0.77 6.63
C MET A 4 -2.04 -1.98 6.13
N GLU A 5 -2.59 -3.17 6.33
CA GLU A 5 -2.00 -4.40 5.82
C GLU A 5 -2.29 -4.57 4.32
N VAL A 6 -1.25 -4.49 3.50
CA VAL A 6 -1.38 -4.54 2.03
C VAL A 6 -0.89 -5.86 1.42
N GLY A 7 -0.50 -6.82 2.22
CA GLY A 7 0.08 -8.09 1.76
C GLY A 7 -0.83 -8.87 0.82
N LEU A 8 -2.12 -8.90 1.10
CA LEU A 8 -3.11 -9.60 0.26
C LEU A 8 -3.30 -8.97 -1.13
N ARG A 9 -2.96 -7.70 -1.30
CA ARG A 9 -3.00 -7.01 -2.60
C ARG A 9 -1.59 -6.78 -3.14
N ASP A 10 -0.82 -5.88 -2.52
CA ASP A 10 0.51 -5.50 -3.00
C ASP A 10 1.51 -6.65 -2.86
N GLY A 11 1.43 -7.35 -1.74
CA GLY A 11 2.27 -8.49 -1.46
C GLY A 11 2.11 -9.61 -2.47
N LEU A 12 0.87 -9.98 -2.78
CA LEU A 12 0.56 -11.15 -3.62
C LEU A 12 0.57 -10.86 -5.12
N GLN A 13 0.43 -9.62 -5.57
CA GLN A 13 0.16 -9.32 -7.00
C GLN A 13 1.23 -9.82 -7.97
N ASN A 14 2.46 -10.01 -7.52
CA ASN A 14 3.60 -10.42 -8.35
C ASN A 14 4.13 -11.82 -8.01
N ILE A 15 3.43 -12.56 -7.16
CA ILE A 15 3.80 -13.92 -6.76
C ILE A 15 3.31 -14.91 -7.82
N LYS A 16 4.10 -15.91 -8.13
CA LYS A 16 3.74 -16.92 -9.16
C LYS A 16 2.66 -17.87 -8.65
N GLU A 17 2.70 -18.18 -7.38
CA GLU A 17 1.77 -19.08 -6.70
C GLU A 17 0.42 -18.39 -6.50
N ASN A 18 -0.66 -19.09 -6.84
CA ASN A 18 -2.00 -18.58 -6.60
C ASN A 18 -2.54 -19.10 -5.26
N LEU A 19 -2.91 -18.17 -4.37
CA LEU A 19 -3.67 -18.52 -3.17
C LEU A 19 -5.15 -18.68 -3.50
N SER A 20 -5.77 -19.71 -2.95
CA SER A 20 -7.23 -19.88 -3.03
C SER A 20 -7.97 -18.73 -2.33
N VAL A 21 -9.25 -18.58 -2.62
CA VAL A 21 -10.10 -17.63 -1.87
C VAL A 21 -10.14 -18.01 -0.39
N GLU A 22 -10.20 -19.30 -0.10
CA GLU A 22 -10.22 -19.86 1.26
C GLU A 22 -8.94 -19.53 2.03
N ASP A 23 -7.77 -19.66 1.40
CA ASP A 23 -6.50 -19.26 2.03
C ASP A 23 -6.49 -17.76 2.35
N ARG A 24 -6.96 -16.92 1.41
CA ARG A 24 -7.03 -15.47 1.61
C ARG A 24 -8.03 -15.08 2.72
N VAL A 25 -9.19 -15.74 2.77
CA VAL A 25 -10.17 -15.56 3.86
C VAL A 25 -9.56 -15.97 5.20
N SER A 26 -8.84 -17.09 5.27
CA SER A 26 -8.17 -17.54 6.50
C SER A 26 -7.12 -16.54 6.96
N ILE A 27 -6.34 -15.95 6.04
CA ILE A 27 -5.37 -14.90 6.37
C ILE A 27 -6.09 -13.65 6.91
N ILE A 28 -7.20 -13.22 6.27
CA ILE A 28 -7.98 -12.07 6.74
C ILE A 28 -8.48 -12.30 8.18
N HIS A 29 -9.05 -13.47 8.47
CA HIS A 29 -9.49 -13.77 9.84
C HIS A 29 -8.33 -13.74 10.84
N GLY A 30 -7.19 -14.31 10.50
CA GLY A 30 -6.03 -14.27 11.38
C GLY A 30 -5.45 -12.84 11.56
N LEU A 31 -5.49 -11.99 10.54
CA LEU A 31 -5.14 -10.56 10.66
C LEU A 31 -6.07 -9.84 11.64
N ILE A 32 -7.37 -10.10 11.53
CA ILE A 32 -8.38 -9.52 12.43
C ILE A 32 -8.17 -10.01 13.87
N GLU A 33 -7.96 -11.31 14.06
CA GLU A 33 -7.66 -11.91 15.35
C GLU A 33 -6.39 -11.32 15.98
N SER A 34 -5.40 -10.98 15.16
CA SER A 34 -4.18 -10.30 15.64
C SER A 34 -4.38 -8.83 16.03
N GLY A 35 -5.54 -8.23 15.74
CA GLY A 35 -5.82 -6.82 16.04
C GLY A 35 -5.65 -5.86 14.86
N ILE A 36 -5.30 -6.33 13.65
CA ILE A 36 -5.25 -5.50 12.43
C ILE A 36 -6.68 -5.07 12.05
N LYS A 37 -6.87 -3.77 11.84
CA LYS A 37 -8.19 -3.18 11.54
C LYS A 37 -8.34 -2.66 10.11
N ASN A 38 -7.24 -2.38 9.41
CA ASN A 38 -7.27 -1.87 8.05
C ASN A 38 -6.55 -2.86 7.13
N ILE A 39 -7.24 -3.37 6.10
CA ILE A 39 -6.72 -4.41 5.20
C ILE A 39 -7.04 -4.06 3.75
N GLN A 40 -6.04 -3.93 2.92
CA GLN A 40 -6.19 -3.83 1.47
C GLN A 40 -6.25 -5.25 0.87
N ILE A 41 -7.46 -5.69 0.55
CA ILE A 41 -7.75 -7.11 0.31
C ILE A 41 -7.56 -7.60 -1.12
N ALA A 42 -7.67 -6.70 -2.10
CA ALA A 42 -7.63 -7.08 -3.52
C ALA A 42 -7.39 -5.88 -4.44
N SER A 43 -7.20 -6.19 -5.72
CA SER A 43 -7.26 -5.20 -6.81
C SER A 43 -8.35 -5.59 -7.81
N PHE A 44 -9.14 -4.61 -8.25
CA PHE A 44 -10.19 -4.77 -9.28
C PHE A 44 -9.67 -4.48 -10.69
N VAL A 45 -8.43 -4.88 -10.95
CA VAL A 45 -7.83 -4.86 -12.29
C VAL A 45 -8.27 -6.09 -13.10
N SER A 46 -7.96 -6.09 -14.40
CA SER A 46 -8.24 -7.25 -15.24
C SER A 46 -7.48 -8.49 -14.72
N PRO A 47 -8.19 -9.62 -14.47
CA PRO A 47 -7.55 -10.87 -14.06
C PRO A 47 -6.56 -11.42 -15.11
N ARG A 48 -6.70 -11.00 -16.37
CA ARG A 48 -5.72 -11.35 -17.43
C ARG A 48 -4.37 -10.68 -17.21
N ARG A 49 -4.35 -9.49 -16.61
CA ARG A 49 -3.11 -8.75 -16.28
C ARG A 49 -2.51 -9.19 -14.94
N VAL A 50 -3.37 -9.43 -13.94
CA VAL A 50 -2.96 -9.84 -12.59
C VAL A 50 -3.81 -11.04 -12.15
N PRO A 51 -3.44 -12.26 -12.55
CA PRO A 51 -4.19 -13.47 -12.21
C PRO A 51 -4.37 -13.69 -10.70
N GLN A 52 -3.40 -13.27 -9.89
CA GLN A 52 -3.43 -13.35 -8.43
C GLN A 52 -4.59 -12.56 -7.81
N MET A 53 -5.09 -11.54 -8.52
CA MET A 53 -6.24 -10.73 -8.08
C MET A 53 -7.56 -11.24 -8.67
N ALA A 54 -7.57 -12.41 -9.33
CA ALA A 54 -8.81 -13.05 -9.73
C ALA A 54 -9.72 -13.31 -8.51
N GLN A 55 -11.03 -13.34 -8.74
CA GLN A 55 -12.04 -13.60 -7.71
C GLN A 55 -12.09 -12.54 -6.58
N ALA A 56 -11.67 -11.29 -6.86
CA ALA A 56 -11.76 -10.19 -5.89
C ALA A 56 -13.19 -10.02 -5.34
N GLU A 57 -14.20 -10.06 -6.20
CA GLU A 57 -15.61 -9.94 -5.80
C GLU A 57 -16.06 -11.09 -4.91
N THR A 58 -15.63 -12.32 -5.20
CA THR A 58 -15.92 -13.49 -4.38
C THR A 58 -15.30 -13.35 -2.99
N LEU A 59 -14.04 -12.89 -2.92
CA LEU A 59 -13.36 -12.63 -1.65
C LEU A 59 -14.12 -11.59 -0.81
N VAL A 60 -14.49 -10.44 -1.42
CA VAL A 60 -15.24 -9.39 -0.71
C VAL A 60 -16.57 -9.92 -0.18
N LYS A 61 -17.33 -10.68 -0.98
CA LYS A 61 -18.60 -11.28 -0.54
C LYS A 61 -18.44 -12.23 0.63
N ARG A 62 -17.34 -13.01 0.68
CA ARG A 62 -17.06 -13.96 1.78
C ARG A 62 -16.79 -13.28 3.12
N ILE A 63 -16.33 -12.04 3.12
CA ILE A 63 -16.00 -11.26 4.32
C ILE A 63 -16.98 -10.11 4.59
N SER A 64 -18.05 -9.99 3.81
CA SER A 64 -19.01 -8.87 3.87
C SER A 64 -19.73 -8.71 5.22
N ASN A 65 -19.83 -9.78 6.00
CA ASN A 65 -20.48 -9.78 7.31
C ASN A 65 -19.55 -9.41 8.48
N ILE A 66 -18.27 -9.12 8.20
CA ILE A 66 -17.29 -8.75 9.23
C ILE A 66 -17.45 -7.26 9.53
N ASN A 67 -17.76 -6.92 10.78
CA ASN A 67 -17.92 -5.54 11.24
C ASN A 67 -16.68 -5.05 11.99
N GLY A 68 -16.47 -3.73 12.01
CA GLY A 68 -15.37 -3.10 12.75
C GLY A 68 -14.00 -3.19 12.06
N ILE A 69 -13.96 -3.70 10.84
CA ILE A 69 -12.75 -3.80 10.01
C ILE A 69 -12.94 -2.97 8.74
N GLU A 70 -11.91 -2.24 8.37
CA GLU A 70 -11.89 -1.44 7.16
C GLU A 70 -11.21 -2.19 6.02
N PHE A 71 -12.01 -2.63 5.07
CA PHE A 71 -11.53 -3.27 3.85
C PHE A 71 -11.42 -2.26 2.71
N SER A 72 -10.29 -2.25 2.01
CA SER A 72 -10.09 -1.45 0.81
C SER A 72 -9.69 -2.30 -0.39
N GLY A 73 -9.86 -1.74 -1.58
CA GLY A 73 -9.44 -2.37 -2.83
C GLY A 73 -8.86 -1.39 -3.83
N LEU A 74 -7.84 -1.84 -4.55
CA LEU A 74 -7.17 -1.04 -5.56
C LEU A 74 -7.99 -1.03 -6.86
N ILE A 75 -8.17 0.15 -7.44
CA ILE A 75 -8.83 0.38 -8.73
C ILE A 75 -8.00 1.33 -9.59
N PHE A 76 -8.17 1.28 -10.91
CA PHE A 76 -7.51 2.21 -11.82
C PHE A 76 -8.47 2.86 -12.83
N ASN A 77 -9.71 2.42 -12.92
CA ASN A 77 -10.66 2.95 -13.89
C ASN A 77 -12.11 2.79 -13.41
N GLN A 78 -13.04 3.34 -14.20
CA GLN A 78 -14.47 3.26 -13.93
C GLN A 78 -14.95 1.81 -13.72
N GLN A 79 -14.56 0.89 -14.59
CA GLN A 79 -14.95 -0.52 -14.47
C GLN A 79 -14.50 -1.14 -13.13
N GLY A 80 -13.28 -0.80 -12.66
CA GLY A 80 -12.80 -1.22 -11.35
C GLY A 80 -13.64 -0.66 -10.21
N ILE A 81 -14.07 0.59 -10.29
CA ILE A 81 -14.97 1.21 -9.29
C ILE A 81 -16.32 0.48 -9.28
N GLU A 82 -16.93 0.27 -10.44
CA GLU A 82 -18.23 -0.41 -10.56
C GLU A 82 -18.17 -1.83 -9.99
N ARG A 83 -17.10 -2.58 -10.25
CA ARG A 83 -16.86 -3.91 -9.69
C ARG A 83 -16.71 -3.90 -8.17
N ALA A 84 -15.90 -2.96 -7.64
CA ALA A 84 -15.71 -2.79 -6.19
C ALA A 84 -17.03 -2.44 -5.48
N MET A 85 -17.77 -1.48 -6.03
CA MET A 85 -19.10 -1.10 -5.51
C MET A 85 -20.11 -2.23 -5.58
N GLY A 86 -20.13 -2.96 -6.71
CA GLY A 86 -21.05 -4.05 -6.96
C GLY A 86 -20.92 -5.21 -5.96
N CYS A 87 -19.76 -5.37 -5.31
CA CYS A 87 -19.57 -6.34 -4.24
C CYS A 87 -19.67 -5.74 -2.82
N GLY A 88 -19.98 -4.44 -2.70
CA GLY A 88 -20.22 -3.78 -1.40
C GLY A 88 -19.06 -3.02 -0.81
N LEU A 89 -17.90 -2.95 -1.50
CA LEU A 89 -16.73 -2.23 -1.00
C LEU A 89 -16.97 -0.70 -1.06
N ARG A 90 -16.61 0.01 0.02
CA ARG A 90 -16.80 1.45 0.16
C ARG A 90 -15.48 2.24 0.23
N LYS A 91 -14.37 1.57 0.54
CA LYS A 91 -13.03 2.16 0.50
C LYS A 91 -12.30 1.69 -0.75
N ILE A 92 -11.85 2.63 -1.54
CA ILE A 92 -11.12 2.37 -2.77
C ILE A 92 -9.77 3.11 -2.76
N GLU A 93 -8.83 2.53 -3.42
CA GLU A 93 -7.50 3.09 -3.59
C GLU A 93 -7.13 3.15 -5.06
N THR A 94 -6.34 4.13 -5.42
CA THR A 94 -5.77 4.25 -6.77
C THR A 94 -4.35 4.79 -6.65
N SER A 95 -3.58 4.78 -7.74
CA SER A 95 -2.25 5.38 -7.72
C SER A 95 -1.89 6.01 -9.07
N ILE A 96 -1.05 7.03 -8.98
CA ILE A 96 -0.34 7.64 -10.11
C ILE A 96 1.15 7.67 -9.80
N SER A 97 1.98 7.93 -10.79
CA SER A 97 3.44 7.93 -10.62
C SER A 97 4.05 9.32 -10.82
N MET A 98 5.18 9.58 -10.15
CA MET A 98 6.07 10.70 -10.46
C MET A 98 6.96 10.41 -11.68
N SER A 99 7.19 9.12 -12.02
CA SER A 99 8.05 8.69 -13.12
C SER A 99 7.24 8.35 -14.38
N GLU A 100 7.55 8.99 -15.50
CA GLU A 100 6.96 8.65 -16.81
C GLU A 100 7.26 7.21 -17.21
N ILE A 101 8.50 6.76 -17.01
CA ILE A 101 8.93 5.40 -17.32
C ILE A 101 8.15 4.36 -16.51
N TYR A 102 7.98 4.63 -15.21
CA TYR A 102 7.22 3.71 -14.36
C TYR A 102 5.73 3.75 -14.68
N SER A 103 5.15 4.93 -14.93
CA SER A 103 3.76 5.07 -15.35
C SER A 103 3.46 4.24 -16.61
N GLN A 104 4.32 4.38 -17.62
CA GLN A 104 4.18 3.61 -18.87
C GLN A 104 4.29 2.10 -18.64
N LYS A 105 5.22 1.64 -17.81
CA LYS A 105 5.39 0.21 -17.48
C LYS A 105 4.23 -0.35 -16.66
N ASN A 106 3.78 0.38 -15.64
CA ASN A 106 2.80 -0.09 -14.66
C ASN A 106 1.37 0.08 -15.14
N LEU A 107 1.03 1.25 -15.71
CA LEU A 107 -0.32 1.61 -16.12
C LEU A 107 -0.53 1.49 -17.64
N GLY A 108 0.54 1.48 -18.43
CA GLY A 108 0.48 1.52 -19.90
C GLY A 108 0.11 2.90 -20.44
N MET A 109 0.34 3.97 -19.67
CA MET A 109 0.03 5.34 -20.05
C MET A 109 1.04 6.33 -19.44
N ASP A 110 1.14 7.52 -20.03
CA ASP A 110 1.92 8.62 -19.49
C ASP A 110 1.30 9.21 -18.21
N VAL A 111 2.08 10.01 -17.49
CA VAL A 111 1.65 10.62 -16.22
C VAL A 111 0.48 11.58 -16.42
N SER A 112 0.46 12.34 -17.54
CA SER A 112 -0.62 13.28 -17.84
C SER A 112 -1.96 12.56 -18.05
N SER A 113 -1.95 11.45 -18.78
CA SER A 113 -3.13 10.60 -18.98
C SER A 113 -3.59 9.95 -17.67
N SER A 114 -2.64 9.52 -16.82
CA SER A 114 -2.97 8.96 -15.50
C SER A 114 -3.61 9.99 -14.56
N LEU A 115 -3.21 11.26 -14.65
CA LEU A 115 -3.85 12.36 -13.90
C LEU A 115 -5.29 12.62 -14.36
N LYS A 116 -5.56 12.61 -15.67
CA LYS A 116 -6.93 12.73 -16.18
C LYS A 116 -7.80 11.58 -15.71
N GLN A 117 -7.25 10.37 -15.72
CA GLN A 117 -7.95 9.19 -15.20
C GLN A 117 -8.23 9.31 -13.70
N LEU A 118 -7.28 9.83 -12.91
CA LEU A 118 -7.49 10.11 -11.50
C LEU A 118 -8.63 11.11 -11.28
N GLU A 119 -8.70 12.17 -12.08
CA GLU A 119 -9.80 13.15 -12.00
C GLU A 119 -11.17 12.49 -12.19
N ASP A 120 -11.30 11.59 -13.17
CA ASP A 120 -12.54 10.85 -13.41
C ASP A 120 -12.87 9.89 -12.25
N ILE A 121 -11.86 9.22 -11.69
CA ILE A 121 -12.00 8.38 -10.48
C ILE A 121 -12.51 9.21 -9.31
N VAL A 122 -11.93 10.40 -9.06
CA VAL A 122 -12.35 11.31 -7.99
C VAL A 122 -13.80 11.74 -8.14
N LYS A 123 -14.21 12.15 -9.37
CA LYS A 123 -15.60 12.49 -9.67
C LYS A 123 -16.57 11.35 -9.37
N MET A 124 -16.21 10.14 -9.78
CA MET A 124 -17.01 8.95 -9.51
C MET A 124 -17.05 8.58 -8.02
N ALA A 125 -15.93 8.65 -7.32
CA ALA A 125 -15.85 8.40 -5.89
C ALA A 125 -16.75 9.37 -5.11
N LYS A 126 -16.69 10.66 -5.43
CA LYS A 126 -17.58 11.70 -4.87
C LYS A 126 -19.06 11.39 -5.10
N LYS A 127 -19.43 11.13 -6.37
CA LYS A 127 -20.82 10.82 -6.76
C LYS A 127 -21.40 9.65 -6.00
N ASN A 128 -20.57 8.65 -5.66
CA ASN A 128 -20.99 7.40 -5.02
C ASN A 128 -20.66 7.34 -3.52
N SER A 129 -20.22 8.45 -2.90
CA SER A 129 -19.83 8.53 -1.48
C SER A 129 -18.81 7.46 -1.08
N LEU A 130 -17.81 7.22 -1.95
CA LEU A 130 -16.71 6.31 -1.69
C LEU A 130 -15.57 7.03 -0.96
N ASN A 131 -14.93 6.35 -0.03
CA ASN A 131 -13.70 6.82 0.61
C ASN A 131 -12.51 6.49 -0.30
N LEU A 132 -11.89 7.52 -0.88
CA LEU A 132 -10.77 7.38 -1.82
C LEU A 132 -9.45 7.75 -1.16
N ARG A 133 -8.44 6.87 -1.27
CA ARG A 133 -7.03 7.15 -1.02
C ARG A 133 -6.25 7.08 -2.34
N ALA A 134 -5.43 8.09 -2.63
CA ALA A 134 -4.58 8.12 -3.82
C ALA A 134 -3.10 7.90 -3.45
N GLY A 135 -2.46 6.89 -4.03
CA GLY A 135 -1.03 6.64 -3.91
C GLY A 135 -0.24 7.48 -4.93
N LEU A 136 0.79 8.16 -4.47
CA LEU A 136 1.79 8.81 -5.33
C LEU A 136 3.05 7.96 -5.36
N GLN A 137 3.27 7.26 -6.46
CA GLN A 137 4.38 6.32 -6.64
C GLN A 137 5.66 7.02 -7.07
N CYS A 138 6.80 6.40 -6.77
CA CYS A 138 8.14 6.90 -7.12
C CYS A 138 8.46 8.29 -6.53
N VAL A 139 7.95 8.61 -5.34
CA VAL A 139 8.10 9.92 -4.70
C VAL A 139 9.57 10.28 -4.47
N TRP A 140 10.40 9.31 -4.13
CA TRP A 140 11.83 9.50 -3.87
C TRP A 140 12.74 9.06 -5.03
N GLY A 141 12.16 8.85 -6.22
CA GLY A 141 12.87 8.48 -7.43
C GLY A 141 12.52 7.09 -7.97
N TYR A 142 12.96 6.82 -9.19
CA TYR A 142 12.79 5.54 -9.88
C TYR A 142 14.05 5.14 -10.65
N GLU A 143 14.70 6.05 -11.36
CA GLU A 143 15.92 5.80 -12.13
C GLU A 143 17.18 5.88 -11.25
N GLU A 144 18.25 5.16 -11.62
CA GLU A 144 19.46 5.05 -10.81
C GLU A 144 20.15 6.40 -10.54
N ASN A 145 19.99 7.38 -11.44
CA ASN A 145 20.56 8.72 -11.34
C ASN A 145 19.52 9.80 -11.03
N GLY A 146 18.27 9.43 -10.76
CA GLY A 146 17.16 10.36 -10.61
C GLY A 146 16.61 10.40 -9.19
N ASN A 147 17.12 11.30 -8.36
CA ASN A 147 16.30 11.78 -7.24
C ASN A 147 15.12 12.54 -7.82
N SER A 148 13.89 12.22 -7.36
CA SER A 148 12.76 13.09 -7.71
C SER A 148 13.01 14.47 -7.14
N ASP A 149 12.87 15.50 -7.98
CA ASP A 149 12.88 16.88 -7.51
C ASP A 149 11.67 17.09 -6.58
N GLN A 150 11.94 17.48 -5.35
CA GLN A 150 10.89 17.73 -4.35
C GLN A 150 9.87 18.77 -4.82
N SER A 151 10.27 19.76 -5.61
CA SER A 151 9.38 20.77 -6.18
C SER A 151 8.32 20.13 -7.10
N ASN A 152 8.71 19.14 -7.90
CA ASN A 152 7.81 18.38 -8.76
C ASN A 152 6.82 17.54 -7.93
N VAL A 153 7.27 16.96 -6.82
CA VAL A 153 6.37 16.22 -5.91
C VAL A 153 5.32 17.13 -5.31
N LEU A 154 5.71 18.31 -4.84
CA LEU A 154 4.78 19.29 -4.28
C LEU A 154 3.79 19.81 -5.32
N GLU A 155 4.22 20.05 -6.55
CA GLU A 155 3.32 20.46 -7.62
C GLU A 155 2.31 19.36 -7.96
N ARG A 156 2.74 18.10 -7.97
CA ARG A 156 1.85 16.96 -8.16
C ARG A 156 0.84 16.84 -7.03
N LEU A 157 1.27 17.01 -5.79
CA LEU A 157 0.38 17.02 -4.63
C LEU A 157 -0.67 18.13 -4.73
N LYS A 158 -0.30 19.36 -5.14
CA LYS A 158 -1.27 20.44 -5.37
C LYS A 158 -2.33 20.04 -6.40
N GLN A 159 -1.93 19.40 -7.50
CA GLN A 159 -2.88 18.95 -8.54
C GLN A 159 -3.86 17.92 -7.98
N ILE A 160 -3.37 16.92 -7.24
CA ILE A 160 -4.20 15.87 -6.64
C ILE A 160 -5.15 16.45 -5.58
N ILE A 161 -4.66 17.35 -4.73
CA ILE A 161 -5.46 18.03 -3.71
C ILE A 161 -6.54 18.92 -4.35
N ALA A 162 -6.21 19.63 -5.42
CA ALA A 162 -7.16 20.47 -6.15
C ALA A 162 -8.31 19.66 -6.78
N MET A 163 -8.10 18.39 -7.11
CA MET A 163 -9.17 17.46 -7.54
C MET A 163 -10.12 17.11 -6.37
N GLY A 164 -9.71 17.36 -5.14
CA GLY A 164 -10.48 17.07 -3.91
C GLY A 164 -10.10 15.79 -3.21
N VAL A 165 -8.94 15.21 -3.52
CA VAL A 165 -8.38 14.08 -2.77
C VAL A 165 -7.84 14.58 -1.42
N LYS A 166 -8.25 13.93 -0.33
CA LYS A 166 -7.84 14.29 1.04
C LYS A 166 -6.88 13.29 1.68
N ARG A 167 -6.84 12.06 1.19
CA ARG A 167 -5.98 10.99 1.71
C ARG A 167 -4.98 10.58 0.64
N ILE A 168 -3.69 10.78 0.92
CA ILE A 168 -2.61 10.54 -0.06
C ILE A 168 -1.54 9.65 0.58
N SER A 169 -1.20 8.55 -0.10
CA SER A 169 -0.08 7.69 0.30
C SER A 169 1.17 8.04 -0.51
N LEU A 170 2.27 8.35 0.16
CA LEU A 170 3.57 8.58 -0.46
C LEU A 170 4.31 7.25 -0.58
N CYS A 171 4.59 6.81 -1.81
CA CYS A 171 5.14 5.49 -2.06
C CYS A 171 6.61 5.55 -2.49
N ASP A 172 7.46 4.86 -1.73
CA ASP A 172 8.86 4.60 -2.06
C ASP A 172 8.96 3.31 -2.90
N THR A 173 8.45 3.39 -4.12
CA THR A 173 8.26 2.24 -5.02
C THR A 173 9.54 1.44 -5.26
N ARG A 174 10.71 2.05 -5.19
CA ARG A 174 12.02 1.42 -5.43
C ARG A 174 12.86 1.21 -4.17
N GLY A 175 12.46 1.80 -3.04
CA GLY A 175 13.26 1.80 -1.81
C GLY A 175 14.42 2.80 -1.88
N MET A 176 14.25 3.93 -2.58
CA MET A 176 15.28 4.96 -2.75
C MET A 176 15.23 6.05 -1.68
N ALA A 177 14.17 6.06 -0.87
CA ALA A 177 14.06 6.98 0.25
C ALA A 177 15.19 6.78 1.26
N ASN A 178 15.63 7.89 1.86
CA ASN A 178 16.52 7.91 3.00
C ASN A 178 15.98 8.90 4.06
N PRO A 179 16.43 8.82 5.32
CA PRO A 179 15.90 9.66 6.39
C PRO A 179 15.92 11.16 6.09
N LYS A 180 16.99 11.65 5.43
CA LYS A 180 17.14 13.08 5.11
C LYS A 180 16.06 13.55 4.13
N ASN A 181 15.84 12.81 3.04
CA ASN A 181 14.86 13.22 2.03
C ASN A 181 13.41 12.95 2.46
N VAL A 182 13.18 11.96 3.32
CA VAL A 182 11.89 11.74 3.98
C VAL A 182 11.54 12.91 4.90
N ALA A 183 12.46 13.29 5.80
CA ALA A 183 12.28 14.43 6.70
C ALA A 183 11.97 15.73 5.94
N SER A 184 12.83 16.08 4.98
CA SER A 184 12.68 17.30 4.19
C SER A 184 11.35 17.38 3.44
N LEU A 185 10.90 16.26 2.82
CA LEU A 185 9.63 16.25 2.11
C LEU A 185 8.42 16.38 3.06
N LEU A 186 8.45 15.67 4.19
CA LEU A 186 7.34 15.71 5.15
C LEU A 186 7.24 17.08 5.85
N GLU A 187 8.36 17.73 6.17
CA GLU A 187 8.35 19.12 6.67
C GLU A 187 7.69 20.07 5.67
N TRP A 188 8.00 19.94 4.37
CA TRP A 188 7.39 20.77 3.35
C TRP A 188 5.89 20.50 3.20
N ILE A 189 5.48 19.23 3.22
CA ILE A 189 4.06 18.86 3.12
C ILE A 189 3.30 19.39 4.33
N ASN A 190 3.78 19.17 5.54
CA ASN A 190 3.14 19.64 6.78
C ASN A 190 2.95 21.16 6.79
N ASN A 191 3.93 21.91 6.28
CA ASN A 191 3.85 23.38 6.20
C ASN A 191 2.91 23.87 5.10
N LYS A 192 2.76 23.14 3.98
CA LYS A 192 1.97 23.60 2.82
C LYS A 192 0.56 23.04 2.80
N PHE A 193 0.35 21.86 3.35
CA PHE A 193 -0.90 21.09 3.27
C PHE A 193 -1.27 20.46 4.62
N PRO A 194 -1.45 21.26 5.69
CA PRO A 194 -1.67 20.74 7.05
C PRO A 194 -2.96 19.93 7.20
N ASP A 195 -3.93 20.12 6.30
CA ASP A 195 -5.25 19.47 6.35
C ASP A 195 -5.34 18.19 5.51
N ILE A 196 -4.22 17.72 4.96
CA ILE A 196 -4.19 16.50 4.13
C ILE A 196 -3.68 15.33 4.95
N ASP A 197 -4.44 14.24 4.92
CA ASP A 197 -4.05 12.97 5.54
C ASP A 197 -2.96 12.30 4.69
N ILE A 198 -1.74 12.32 5.18
CA ILE A 198 -0.60 11.65 4.54
C ILE A 198 -0.35 10.32 5.22
N SER A 199 -0.32 9.26 4.42
CA SER A 199 0.18 7.94 4.77
C SER A 199 1.47 7.63 4.01
N ILE A 200 2.20 6.61 4.44
CA ILE A 200 3.43 6.18 3.79
C ILE A 200 3.40 4.70 3.41
N HIS A 201 4.05 4.41 2.29
CA HIS A 201 4.26 3.07 1.76
C HIS A 201 5.74 2.90 1.43
N PHE A 202 6.51 2.37 2.39
CA PHE A 202 7.95 2.18 2.23
C PHE A 202 8.31 0.77 1.77
N HIS A 203 9.23 0.70 0.81
CA HIS A 203 9.91 -0.53 0.45
C HIS A 203 11.25 -0.65 1.16
N ASN A 204 11.59 -1.88 1.57
CA ASN A 204 12.83 -2.21 2.26
C ASN A 204 13.91 -2.77 1.32
N THR A 205 13.81 -2.49 0.03
CA THR A 205 14.73 -3.00 -1.01
C THR A 205 16.18 -2.73 -0.68
N ASN A 206 16.50 -1.53 -0.20
CA ASN A 206 17.85 -1.11 0.17
C ASN A 206 18.11 -1.16 1.69
N GLY A 207 17.23 -1.79 2.48
CA GLY A 207 17.39 -1.95 3.93
C GLY A 207 17.10 -0.70 4.77
N LEU A 208 16.56 0.38 4.16
CA LEU A 208 16.27 1.64 4.85
C LEU A 208 14.80 1.80 5.25
N GLY A 209 13.94 0.83 4.98
CA GLY A 209 12.49 0.95 5.19
C GLY A 209 12.11 1.33 6.62
N LEU A 210 12.65 0.64 7.65
CA LEU A 210 12.31 0.92 9.04
C LEU A 210 12.92 2.22 9.57
N VAL A 211 14.12 2.61 9.13
CA VAL A 211 14.69 3.90 9.54
C VAL A 211 13.97 5.07 8.90
N ASN A 212 13.47 4.90 7.66
CA ASN A 212 12.60 5.87 7.01
C ASN A 212 11.25 5.96 7.73
N LEU A 213 10.69 4.83 8.17
CA LEU A 213 9.49 4.80 9.00
C LEU A 213 9.69 5.57 10.30
N PHE A 214 10.76 5.31 11.04
CA PHE A 214 11.09 6.04 12.28
C PHE A 214 11.17 7.55 12.02
N THR A 215 11.81 7.95 10.92
CA THR A 215 11.86 9.36 10.51
C THR A 215 10.47 9.93 10.24
N ALA A 216 9.62 9.19 9.52
CA ALA A 216 8.27 9.63 9.18
C ALA A 216 7.38 9.77 10.41
N LEU A 217 7.49 8.88 11.40
CA LEU A 217 6.80 8.97 12.69
C LEU A 217 7.14 10.27 13.43
N ASN A 218 8.42 10.65 13.45
CA ASN A 218 8.89 11.90 14.05
C ASN A 218 8.38 13.16 13.33
N HIS A 219 7.86 13.01 12.09
CA HIS A 219 7.24 14.08 11.31
C HIS A 219 5.71 13.96 11.25
N GLY A 220 5.10 13.22 12.18
CA GLY A 220 3.66 13.21 12.40
C GLY A 220 2.87 12.22 11.55
N ILE A 221 3.52 11.32 10.82
CA ILE A 221 2.82 10.26 10.08
C ILE A 221 2.11 9.32 11.05
N LYS A 222 0.85 9.00 10.73
CA LYS A 222 -0.02 8.15 11.56
C LYS A 222 -0.53 6.90 10.85
N GLU A 223 -0.51 6.85 9.53
CA GLU A 223 -0.96 5.69 8.73
C GLU A 223 0.20 5.12 7.93
N ILE A 224 0.41 3.80 8.03
CA ILE A 224 1.57 3.09 7.51
C ILE A 224 1.10 1.84 6.74
N ASP A 225 1.50 1.72 5.48
CA ASP A 225 1.30 0.50 4.70
C ASP A 225 2.40 -0.52 5.05
N THR A 226 2.00 -1.73 5.40
CA THR A 226 2.91 -2.85 5.71
C THR A 226 2.44 -4.13 5.05
N SER A 227 3.27 -5.13 4.95
CA SER A 227 2.91 -6.42 4.37
C SER A 227 3.41 -7.58 5.24
N LEU A 228 2.55 -8.59 5.45
CA LEU A 228 2.91 -9.84 6.11
C LEU A 228 4.27 -10.36 5.61
N GLY A 229 5.21 -10.60 6.53
CA GLY A 229 6.54 -11.09 6.21
C GLY A 229 7.36 -10.22 5.26
N GLY A 230 6.90 -8.99 4.95
CA GLY A 230 7.54 -8.08 4.01
C GLY A 230 7.47 -8.55 2.56
N ILE A 231 6.42 -9.31 2.18
CA ILE A 231 6.21 -9.73 0.79
C ILE A 231 5.80 -8.55 -0.08
N GLY A 232 6.04 -8.68 -1.39
CA GLY A 232 5.71 -7.67 -2.40
C GLY A 232 6.94 -7.19 -3.14
N GLY A 233 6.80 -6.06 -3.78
CA GLY A 233 7.81 -5.47 -4.62
C GLY A 233 7.36 -5.36 -6.06
N SER A 234 8.02 -4.48 -6.82
CA SER A 234 7.68 -4.27 -8.21
C SER A 234 8.34 -5.32 -9.10
N PRO A 235 7.61 -5.95 -10.03
CA PRO A 235 8.19 -6.90 -10.99
C PRO A 235 9.19 -6.22 -11.94
N PHE A 236 9.16 -4.90 -11.99
CA PHE A 236 10.03 -4.08 -12.84
C PHE A 236 11.34 -3.68 -12.15
N ILE A 237 11.55 -4.12 -10.89
CA ILE A 237 12.73 -3.78 -10.08
C ILE A 237 13.44 -5.08 -9.70
N LYS A 238 14.66 -5.24 -10.23
CA LYS A 238 15.50 -6.42 -9.94
C LYS A 238 15.80 -6.48 -8.42
N ASN A 239 15.63 -7.65 -7.82
CA ASN A 239 15.86 -7.92 -6.40
C ASN A 239 15.02 -7.04 -5.43
N SER A 240 13.89 -6.49 -5.87
CA SER A 240 12.98 -5.79 -4.97
C SER A 240 12.43 -6.75 -3.92
N LYS A 241 12.87 -6.59 -2.66
CA LYS A 241 12.43 -7.42 -1.53
C LYS A 241 11.18 -6.88 -0.84
N GLY A 242 10.46 -5.99 -1.52
CA GLY A 242 9.12 -5.62 -1.14
C GLY A 242 8.98 -4.63 0.00
N ASN A 243 7.81 -4.68 0.56
CA ASN A 243 7.35 -3.78 1.60
C ASN A 243 8.13 -3.94 2.92
N ILE A 244 8.05 -2.95 3.79
CA ILE A 244 8.36 -3.17 5.21
C ILE A 244 7.42 -4.24 5.75
N ALA A 245 7.97 -5.17 6.55
CA ALA A 245 7.19 -6.26 7.11
C ALA A 245 6.29 -5.77 8.25
N THR A 246 5.08 -6.30 8.33
CA THR A 246 4.13 -5.96 9.39
C THR A 246 4.71 -6.30 10.76
N GLU A 247 5.32 -7.46 10.91
CA GLU A 247 5.92 -7.90 12.17
C GLU A 247 7.10 -7.03 12.59
N ASP A 248 7.99 -6.69 11.64
CA ASP A 248 9.15 -5.84 11.90
C ASP A 248 8.68 -4.42 12.30
N THR A 249 7.59 -3.94 11.67
CA THR A 249 6.97 -2.66 11.97
C THR A 249 6.30 -2.65 13.34
N VAL A 250 5.51 -3.66 13.67
CA VAL A 250 4.87 -3.80 15.00
C VAL A 250 5.94 -3.86 16.09
N TYR A 251 6.98 -4.66 15.89
CA TYR A 251 8.10 -4.74 16.84
C TYR A 251 8.77 -3.38 17.07
N LEU A 252 9.02 -2.62 15.99
CA LEU A 252 9.58 -1.27 16.11
C LEU A 252 8.63 -0.34 16.88
N LEU A 253 7.34 -0.32 16.54
CA LEU A 253 6.35 0.54 17.18
C LEU A 253 6.20 0.23 18.68
N ASP A 254 6.12 -1.06 19.04
CA ASP A 254 6.06 -1.49 20.44
C ASP A 254 7.34 -1.06 21.20
N SER A 255 8.52 -1.19 20.58
CA SER A 255 9.79 -0.77 21.20
C SER A 255 9.90 0.74 21.40
N LEU A 256 9.15 1.52 20.61
CA LEU A 256 9.02 2.98 20.74
C LEU A 256 7.89 3.41 21.70
N GLY A 257 7.19 2.46 22.32
CA GLY A 257 6.12 2.72 23.31
C GLY A 257 4.75 3.01 22.67
N TYR A 258 4.52 2.68 21.40
CA TYR A 258 3.19 2.74 20.81
C TYR A 258 2.39 1.51 21.23
N GLU A 259 1.25 1.72 21.87
CA GLU A 259 0.31 0.64 22.22
C GLU A 259 -0.57 0.30 21.02
N MET A 260 -0.10 -0.61 20.15
CA MET A 260 -0.80 -0.96 18.91
C MET A 260 -1.99 -1.90 19.14
N GLY A 261 -1.98 -2.68 20.22
CA GLY A 261 -2.99 -3.72 20.46
C GLY A 261 -2.93 -4.85 19.43
N ILE A 262 -1.77 -5.07 18.82
CA ILE A 262 -1.56 -6.06 17.76
C ILE A 262 -0.73 -7.22 18.30
N ASP A 263 -1.26 -8.45 18.20
CA ASP A 263 -0.52 -9.66 18.61
C ASP A 263 0.49 -10.08 17.54
N ILE A 264 1.74 -9.73 17.76
CA ILE A 264 2.86 -10.05 16.88
C ILE A 264 3.08 -11.57 16.70
N LYS A 265 2.71 -12.39 17.71
CA LYS A 265 2.83 -13.86 17.62
C LYS A 265 1.83 -14.43 16.62
N THR A 266 0.61 -13.94 16.65
CA THR A 266 -0.43 -14.33 15.69
C THR A 266 -0.05 -13.92 14.28
N ILE A 267 0.43 -12.67 14.07
CA ILE A 267 0.91 -12.23 12.75
C ILE A 267 2.09 -13.10 12.27
N SER A 268 3.05 -13.39 13.14
CA SER A 268 4.21 -14.25 12.79
C SER A 268 3.80 -15.65 12.35
N LYS A 269 2.77 -16.24 12.98
CA LYS A 269 2.20 -17.53 12.55
C LYS A 269 1.57 -17.43 11.15
N LEU A 270 0.88 -16.32 10.86
CA LEU A 270 0.30 -16.08 9.51
C LEU A 270 1.39 -15.97 8.46
N SER A 271 2.48 -15.25 8.73
CA SER A 271 3.60 -15.13 7.79
C SER A 271 4.29 -16.47 7.58
N LYS A 272 4.47 -17.29 8.63
CA LYS A 272 4.97 -18.67 8.49
C LYS A 272 4.03 -19.57 7.69
N PHE A 273 2.72 -19.41 7.87
CA PHE A 273 1.72 -20.12 7.04
C PHE A 273 1.82 -19.70 5.57
N LEU A 274 1.87 -18.40 5.33
CA LEU A 274 1.99 -17.85 3.98
C LEU A 274 3.30 -18.27 3.30
N GLU A 275 4.43 -18.24 4.04
CA GLU A 275 5.74 -18.70 3.56
C GLU A 275 5.72 -20.17 3.09
N LYS A 276 5.02 -21.05 3.81
CA LYS A 276 4.84 -22.45 3.40
C LYS A 276 4.04 -22.59 2.10
N LYS A 277 3.12 -21.66 1.82
CA LYS A 277 2.26 -21.67 0.64
C LYS A 277 2.95 -21.15 -0.62
N ILE A 278 3.73 -20.08 -0.50
CA ILE A 278 4.28 -19.34 -1.64
C ILE A 278 5.81 -19.40 -1.75
N GLY A 279 6.49 -19.97 -0.74
CA GLY A 279 7.95 -20.07 -0.71
C GLY A 279 8.65 -18.89 -0.04
N SER A 280 9.82 -19.15 0.56
CA SER A 280 10.57 -18.20 1.39
C SER A 280 11.27 -17.08 0.60
N SER A 281 11.45 -17.23 -0.71
CA SER A 281 12.17 -16.27 -1.54
C SER A 281 11.52 -14.90 -1.64
N TYR A 282 10.21 -14.82 -1.39
CA TYR A 282 9.43 -13.59 -1.43
C TYR A 282 9.51 -12.76 -0.13
N PHE A 283 10.00 -13.34 0.97
CA PHE A 283 9.94 -12.76 2.30
C PHE A 283 11.18 -11.94 2.63
N GLY A 284 10.97 -10.66 2.99
CA GLY A 284 12.01 -9.72 3.43
C GLY A 284 12.06 -9.52 4.95
N GLY A 285 10.97 -9.83 5.66
CA GLY A 285 10.83 -9.67 7.11
C GLY A 285 11.75 -10.59 7.91
N LYS A 286 12.05 -10.18 9.15
CA LYS A 286 12.95 -10.91 10.04
C LYS A 286 12.26 -11.39 11.31
N ILE A 287 11.43 -10.55 11.93
CA ILE A 287 10.83 -10.81 13.24
C ILE A 287 9.98 -12.07 13.25
N TYR A 288 9.15 -12.30 12.20
CA TYR A 288 8.32 -13.50 12.15
C TYR A 288 9.11 -14.83 12.18
N LYS A 289 10.41 -14.81 11.85
CA LYS A 289 11.27 -16.00 11.87
C LYS A 289 11.78 -16.35 13.26
N ILE A 290 11.88 -15.35 14.13
CA ILE A 290 12.46 -15.49 15.46
C ILE A 290 11.44 -15.52 16.60
N ILE A 291 10.19 -15.14 16.32
CA ILE A 291 9.03 -15.31 17.19
C ILE A 291 8.23 -16.51 16.71
#